data_a60bb7f08385fc96742c2b4c212a6eef
#
_entry.id   a60bb7f08385fc96742c2b4c212a6eef
#
_cell.length_a   1.000
_cell.length_b   1.000
_cell.length_c   1.000
_cell.angle_alpha   90.00
_cell.angle_beta   90.00
_cell.angle_gamma   90.00
#
_symmetry.space_group_name_H-M   'P 1'
#
loop_
_entity.id
_entity.type
_entity.pdbx_description
1 polymer ?
#
loop_
_entity_poly.entity_id
_entity_poly.type
_entity_poly.pdbx_seq_one_letter_code
_entity_poly.pdbx_strand_id
1 'polypeptide(L)'
;MNRADLTEKLGLLVDDALLEIDHNMIITEANAAGIRLLGDFLTGSSLDQKIDSAGLSEEFVTCIKTGRVVDFTATPKINHYRHIRGRMMAWGDDKVIVLLMDMTLQHNLEKMRRDFIANVSHELRSPLTSLIGFIETMQNTSELDQSMHDRFLKIMDEEAKRMSRLI
;
A
#
# COMPACT_ATOMS: atom_id res chain seq x y z
N MET A 1 29.46 -22.73 14.56
CA MET A 1 28.15 -22.62 13.94
C MET A 1 28.36 -21.95 12.59
N ASN A 2 28.13 -22.66 11.50
CA ASN A 2 28.40 -22.16 10.16
C ASN A 2 27.37 -21.05 9.83
N ARG A 3 27.80 -19.94 9.19
CA ARG A 3 26.93 -18.78 8.86
C ARG A 3 25.74 -19.19 7.98
N ALA A 4 25.92 -20.13 7.05
CA ALA A 4 24.84 -20.69 6.21
C ALA A 4 23.74 -21.38 7.03
N ASP A 5 24.10 -22.06 8.11
CA ASP A 5 23.17 -22.69 9.04
C ASP A 5 22.26 -21.68 9.80
N LEU A 6 22.71 -20.42 9.94
CA LEU A 6 21.94 -19.37 10.62
C LEU A 6 20.86 -18.77 9.71
N THR A 7 21.16 -18.48 8.44
CA THR A 7 20.19 -17.94 7.47
C THR A 7 19.07 -18.98 7.20
N GLU A 8 19.43 -20.26 7.10
CA GLU A 8 18.46 -21.34 6.96
C GLU A 8 17.57 -21.44 8.20
N LYS A 9 18.16 -21.45 9.40
CA LYS A 9 17.41 -21.51 10.67
C LYS A 9 16.54 -20.26 10.91
N LEU A 10 17.03 -19.07 10.62
CA LEU A 10 16.23 -17.85 10.70
C LEU A 10 15.09 -17.90 9.68
N GLY A 11 15.35 -18.43 8.48
CA GLY A 11 14.33 -18.59 7.44
C GLY A 11 13.18 -19.51 7.83
N LEU A 12 13.37 -20.42 8.82
CA LEU A 12 12.31 -21.26 9.39
C LEU A 12 11.47 -20.55 10.45
N LEU A 13 12.01 -19.49 11.06
CA LEU A 13 11.33 -18.72 12.12
C LEU A 13 10.58 -17.50 11.60
N VAL A 14 10.83 -17.12 10.36
CA VAL A 14 10.26 -15.90 9.75
C VAL A 14 9.35 -16.32 8.61
N ASP A 15 8.09 -15.88 8.68
CA ASP A 15 7.09 -16.12 7.62
C ASP A 15 7.34 -15.25 6.37
N ASP A 16 8.12 -14.18 6.53
CA ASP A 16 8.50 -13.28 5.45
C ASP A 16 9.63 -13.87 4.59
N ALA A 17 9.76 -13.34 3.37
CA ALA A 17 10.80 -13.76 2.44
C ALA A 17 12.17 -13.25 2.90
N LEU A 18 13.07 -14.18 3.21
CA LEU A 18 14.45 -13.90 3.61
C LEU A 18 15.39 -14.37 2.50
N LEU A 19 16.23 -13.45 2.03
CA LEU A 19 17.23 -13.72 0.99
C LEU A 19 18.62 -13.35 1.51
N GLU A 20 19.61 -14.07 1.04
CA GLU A 20 21.01 -13.66 1.12
C GLU A 20 21.50 -13.33 -0.28
N ILE A 21 22.13 -12.18 -0.45
CA ILE A 21 22.70 -11.72 -1.73
C ILE A 21 24.17 -11.37 -1.55
N ASP A 22 24.92 -11.50 -2.63
CA ASP A 22 26.33 -11.10 -2.68
C ASP A 22 26.51 -9.60 -3.04
N HIS A 23 27.74 -9.15 -3.15
CA HIS A 23 28.10 -7.77 -3.51
C HIS A 23 27.70 -7.36 -4.95
N ASN A 24 27.29 -8.30 -5.80
CA ASN A 24 26.75 -8.06 -7.14
C ASN A 24 25.21 -8.16 -7.18
N MET A 25 24.55 -8.18 -6.01
CA MET A 25 23.11 -8.38 -5.85
C MET A 25 22.63 -9.77 -6.34
N ILE A 26 23.52 -10.76 -6.48
CA ILE A 26 23.15 -12.12 -6.86
C ILE A 26 22.62 -12.85 -5.61
N ILE A 27 21.45 -13.44 -5.74
CA ILE A 27 20.81 -14.22 -4.68
C ILE A 27 21.60 -15.52 -4.49
N THR A 28 22.19 -15.69 -3.31
CA THR A 28 22.94 -16.89 -2.94
C THR A 28 22.09 -17.89 -2.19
N GLU A 29 21.17 -17.41 -1.35
CA GLU A 29 20.22 -18.23 -0.60
C GLU A 29 18.86 -17.56 -0.50
N ALA A 30 17.80 -18.35 -0.36
CA ALA A 30 16.44 -17.89 -0.15
C ALA A 30 15.67 -18.92 0.69
N ASN A 31 14.83 -18.44 1.62
CA ASN A 31 13.91 -19.31 2.34
C ASN A 31 12.68 -19.66 1.47
N ALA A 32 11.86 -20.58 1.95
CA ALA A 32 10.65 -21.03 1.26
C ALA A 32 9.65 -19.87 0.97
N ALA A 33 9.60 -18.86 1.85
CA ALA A 33 8.77 -17.67 1.63
C ALA A 33 9.29 -16.81 0.48
N GLY A 34 10.61 -16.69 0.32
CA GLY A 34 11.26 -16.01 -0.81
C GLY A 34 10.87 -16.67 -2.14
N ILE A 35 10.93 -17.98 -2.20
CA ILE A 35 10.53 -18.74 -3.40
C ILE A 35 9.05 -18.52 -3.72
N ARG A 36 8.16 -18.57 -2.71
CA ARG A 36 6.72 -18.28 -2.93
C ARG A 36 6.44 -16.86 -3.39
N LEU A 37 7.25 -15.90 -2.95
CA LEU A 37 7.04 -14.48 -3.26
C LEU A 37 7.58 -14.09 -4.63
N LEU A 38 8.78 -14.57 -4.98
CA LEU A 38 9.54 -14.15 -6.16
C LEU A 38 9.61 -15.20 -7.26
N GLY A 39 9.07 -16.41 -7.04
CA GLY A 39 9.10 -17.55 -7.95
C GLY A 39 10.31 -18.45 -7.79
N ASP A 40 10.34 -19.50 -8.59
CA ASP A 40 11.42 -20.48 -8.59
C ASP A 40 12.74 -19.93 -9.18
N PHE A 41 13.82 -20.69 -9.02
CA PHE A 41 15.15 -20.36 -9.56
C PHE A 41 15.70 -19.01 -9.09
N LEU A 42 15.62 -18.75 -7.80
CA LEU A 42 16.14 -17.51 -7.20
C LEU A 42 17.66 -17.51 -7.11
N THR A 43 18.26 -18.61 -6.65
CA THR A 43 19.71 -18.73 -6.47
C THR A 43 20.43 -18.58 -7.79
N GLY A 44 21.43 -17.70 -7.84
CA GLY A 44 22.17 -17.34 -9.04
C GLY A 44 21.52 -16.25 -9.91
N SER A 45 20.30 -15.81 -9.57
CA SER A 45 19.66 -14.66 -10.24
C SER A 45 19.99 -13.38 -9.50
N SER A 46 20.05 -12.25 -10.22
CA SER A 46 20.18 -10.94 -9.59
C SER A 46 18.84 -10.47 -9.01
N LEU A 47 18.87 -9.78 -7.86
CA LEU A 47 17.68 -9.30 -7.18
C LEU A 47 16.87 -8.32 -8.05
N ASP A 48 17.54 -7.46 -8.83
CA ASP A 48 16.91 -6.51 -9.76
C ASP A 48 16.16 -7.20 -10.92
N GLN A 49 16.51 -8.46 -11.23
CA GLN A 49 15.76 -9.26 -12.19
C GLN A 49 14.46 -9.84 -11.62
N LYS A 50 14.32 -9.89 -10.31
CA LYS A 50 13.17 -10.48 -9.60
C LYS A 50 12.17 -9.45 -9.09
N ILE A 51 12.65 -8.23 -8.80
CA ILE A 51 11.82 -7.14 -8.28
C ILE A 51 12.04 -5.85 -9.08
N ASP A 52 11.00 -5.03 -9.14
CA ASP A 52 11.08 -3.64 -9.59
C ASP A 52 11.09 -2.73 -8.35
N SER A 53 12.14 -1.94 -8.20
CA SER A 53 12.29 -0.95 -7.12
C SER A 53 13.04 0.26 -7.65
N ALA A 54 12.47 1.43 -7.46
CA ALA A 54 13.15 2.68 -7.81
C ALA A 54 14.30 2.91 -6.83
N GLY A 55 15.53 3.07 -7.33
CA GLY A 55 16.71 3.36 -6.51
C GLY A 55 17.34 2.14 -5.83
N LEU A 56 16.93 0.90 -6.13
CA LEU A 56 17.44 -0.31 -5.49
C LEU A 56 18.98 -0.37 -5.45
N SER A 57 19.64 -0.02 -6.56
CA SER A 57 21.12 -0.04 -6.65
C SER A 57 21.76 1.02 -5.74
N GLU A 58 21.17 2.19 -5.61
CA GLU A 58 21.66 3.27 -4.73
C GLU A 58 21.49 2.89 -3.27
N GLU A 59 20.35 2.31 -2.91
CA GLU A 59 20.03 1.81 -1.59
C GLU A 59 20.96 0.65 -1.19
N PHE A 60 21.24 -0.25 -2.12
CA PHE A 60 22.20 -1.33 -1.92
C PHE A 60 23.62 -0.81 -1.66
N VAL A 61 24.11 0.12 -2.48
CA VAL A 61 25.41 0.77 -2.26
C VAL A 61 25.47 1.49 -0.92
N THR A 62 24.38 2.16 -0.55
CA THR A 62 24.27 2.85 0.75
C THR A 62 24.35 1.85 1.91
N CYS A 63 23.65 0.73 1.80
CA CYS A 63 23.67 -0.35 2.79
C CYS A 63 25.10 -0.87 3.00
N ILE A 64 25.82 -1.20 1.93
CA ILE A 64 27.18 -1.73 2.00
C ILE A 64 28.14 -0.69 2.61
N LYS A 65 28.08 0.57 2.14
CA LYS A 65 29.00 1.62 2.58
C LYS A 65 28.82 2.02 4.05
N THR A 66 27.57 2.03 4.51
CA THR A 66 27.24 2.54 5.85
C THR A 66 27.09 1.43 6.89
N GLY A 67 26.88 0.17 6.47
CA GLY A 67 26.53 -0.94 7.35
C GLY A 67 25.17 -0.79 8.05
N ARG A 68 24.38 0.21 7.65
CA ARG A 68 23.05 0.48 8.24
C ARG A 68 21.96 -0.32 7.53
N VAL A 69 20.88 -0.56 8.28
CA VAL A 69 19.66 -1.09 7.68
C VAL A 69 19.08 -0.04 6.73
N VAL A 70 18.74 -0.46 5.52
CA VAL A 70 18.11 0.38 4.49
C VAL A 70 16.74 -0.21 4.17
N ASP A 71 15.70 0.62 4.21
CA ASP A 71 14.34 0.26 3.81
C ASP A 71 14.12 0.65 2.34
N PHE A 72 13.37 -0.17 1.60
CA PHE A 72 12.95 0.11 0.22
C PHE A 72 11.56 -0.45 -0.05
N THR A 73 10.95 -0.02 -1.15
CA THR A 73 9.68 -0.57 -1.65
C THR A 73 9.89 -1.19 -3.02
N ALA A 74 9.20 -2.28 -3.29
CA ALA A 74 9.34 -3.00 -4.55
C ALA A 74 8.04 -3.69 -4.94
N THR A 75 8.00 -4.13 -6.20
CA THR A 75 6.99 -5.05 -6.72
C THR A 75 7.69 -6.27 -7.34
N PRO A 76 7.20 -7.50 -7.10
CA PRO A 76 7.76 -8.68 -7.76
C PRO A 76 7.47 -8.65 -9.25
N LYS A 77 8.47 -8.94 -10.09
CA LYS A 77 8.26 -9.00 -11.56
C LYS A 77 7.34 -10.14 -12.00
N ILE A 78 7.27 -11.19 -11.22
CA ILE A 78 6.34 -12.30 -11.44
C ILE A 78 4.88 -11.93 -11.15
N ASN A 79 4.63 -10.94 -10.28
CA ASN A 79 3.30 -10.49 -9.93
C ASN A 79 3.30 -9.00 -9.53
N HIS A 80 3.06 -8.14 -10.50
CA HIS A 80 3.05 -6.68 -10.35
C HIS A 80 1.92 -6.13 -9.46
N TYR A 81 0.95 -6.95 -9.05
CA TYR A 81 -0.11 -6.53 -8.12
C TYR A 81 0.30 -6.62 -6.65
N ARG A 82 1.47 -7.22 -6.36
CA ARG A 82 1.98 -7.29 -4.99
C ARG A 82 2.81 -6.06 -4.65
N HIS A 83 2.65 -5.60 -3.42
CA HIS A 83 3.43 -4.53 -2.83
C HIS A 83 4.36 -5.11 -1.77
N ILE A 84 5.65 -4.93 -1.95
CA ILE A 84 6.68 -5.41 -1.03
C ILE A 84 7.32 -4.23 -0.31
N ARG A 85 7.48 -4.36 0.99
CA ARG A 85 8.46 -3.58 1.76
C ARG A 85 9.69 -4.43 1.95
N GLY A 86 10.83 -3.94 1.48
CA GLY A 86 12.13 -4.58 1.64
C GLY A 86 12.95 -3.89 2.71
N ARG A 87 13.77 -4.67 3.39
CA ARG A 87 14.84 -4.22 4.28
C ARG A 87 16.11 -4.95 3.92
N MET A 88 17.22 -4.23 3.85
CA MET A 88 18.52 -4.85 3.62
C MET A 88 19.53 -4.40 4.67
N MET A 89 20.44 -5.31 5.01
CA MET A 89 21.49 -5.08 5.97
C MET A 89 22.76 -5.83 5.54
N ALA A 90 23.90 -5.17 5.61
CA ALA A 90 25.20 -5.81 5.38
C ALA A 90 25.44 -6.92 6.41
N TRP A 91 25.87 -8.09 5.95
CA TRP A 91 26.07 -9.29 6.77
C TRP A 91 27.45 -9.89 6.53
N GLY A 92 28.36 -9.61 7.42
CA GLY A 92 29.77 -9.98 7.25
C GLY A 92 30.47 -9.15 6.18
N ASP A 93 31.47 -9.71 5.53
CA ASP A 93 32.37 -8.92 4.66
C ASP A 93 31.82 -8.77 3.22
N ASP A 94 31.07 -9.78 2.72
CA ASP A 94 30.70 -9.86 1.30
C ASP A 94 29.20 -10.14 1.04
N LYS A 95 28.35 -10.10 2.07
CA LYS A 95 26.93 -10.48 1.93
C LYS A 95 25.99 -9.43 2.47
N VAL A 96 24.77 -9.45 1.96
CA VAL A 96 23.66 -8.63 2.43
C VAL A 96 22.45 -9.54 2.67
N ILE A 97 21.85 -9.41 3.84
CA ILE A 97 20.56 -10.02 4.14
C ILE A 97 19.46 -9.08 3.68
N VAL A 98 18.49 -9.62 2.95
CA VAL A 98 17.31 -8.91 2.47
C VAL A 98 16.07 -9.58 3.01
N LEU A 99 15.26 -8.83 3.75
CA LEU A 99 13.94 -9.23 4.22
C LEU A 99 12.88 -8.55 3.35
N LEU A 100 11.97 -9.32 2.77
CA LEU A 100 10.87 -8.82 1.94
C LEU A 100 9.54 -9.20 2.58
N MET A 101 8.77 -8.20 2.95
CA MET A 101 7.45 -8.32 3.57
C MET A 101 6.36 -8.02 2.53
N ASP A 102 5.40 -8.93 2.37
CA ASP A 102 4.24 -8.71 1.50
C ASP A 102 3.23 -7.81 2.18
N MET A 103 3.16 -6.56 1.77
CA MET A 103 2.26 -5.53 2.29
C MET A 103 1.00 -5.35 1.43
N THR A 104 0.73 -6.27 0.51
CA THR A 104 -0.36 -6.15 -0.48
C THR A 104 -1.73 -5.99 0.19
N LEU A 105 -2.02 -6.82 1.19
CA LEU A 105 -3.29 -6.75 1.92
C LEU A 105 -3.44 -5.39 2.62
N GLN A 106 -2.41 -4.95 3.35
CA GLN A 106 -2.42 -3.68 4.06
C GLN A 106 -2.59 -2.51 3.08
N HIS A 107 -1.83 -2.51 1.98
CA HIS A 107 -1.94 -1.49 0.94
C HIS A 107 -3.35 -1.42 0.33
N ASN A 108 -3.94 -2.57 0.03
CA ASN A 108 -5.30 -2.64 -0.52
C ASN A 108 -6.36 -2.15 0.48
N LEU A 109 -6.23 -2.50 1.77
CA LEU A 109 -7.13 -2.01 2.82
C LEU A 109 -7.02 -0.49 2.98
N GLU A 110 -5.82 0.07 2.99
CA GLU A 110 -5.61 1.51 3.06
C GLU A 110 -6.15 2.24 1.82
N LYS A 111 -5.99 1.65 0.63
CA LYS A 111 -6.58 2.17 -0.60
C LYS A 111 -8.10 2.15 -0.54
N MET A 112 -8.71 1.01 -0.20
CA MET A 112 -10.16 0.91 -0.04
C MET A 112 -10.71 1.92 0.96
N ARG A 113 -10.03 2.12 2.10
CA ARG A 113 -10.42 3.12 3.09
C ARG A 113 -10.38 4.55 2.52
N ARG A 114 -9.34 4.90 1.79
CA ARG A 114 -9.22 6.22 1.14
C ARG A 114 -10.30 6.43 0.09
N ASP A 115 -10.51 5.44 -0.77
CA ASP A 115 -11.52 5.49 -1.82
C ASP A 115 -12.93 5.59 -1.22
N PHE A 116 -13.21 4.85 -0.14
CA PHE A 116 -14.47 4.95 0.60
C PHE A 116 -14.71 6.36 1.14
N ILE A 117 -13.72 6.96 1.84
CA ILE A 117 -13.85 8.32 2.39
C ILE A 117 -14.06 9.34 1.27
N ALA A 118 -13.33 9.22 0.17
CA ALA A 118 -13.48 10.11 -0.98
C ALA A 118 -14.87 9.99 -1.60
N ASN A 119 -15.36 8.77 -1.83
CA ASN A 119 -16.67 8.52 -2.41
C ASN A 119 -17.79 9.05 -1.50
N VAL A 120 -17.76 8.75 -0.20
CA VAL A 120 -18.75 9.28 0.77
C VAL A 120 -18.74 10.81 0.76
N SER A 121 -17.56 11.43 0.75
CA SER A 121 -17.45 12.89 0.70
C SER A 121 -18.06 13.48 -0.56
N HIS A 122 -17.87 12.85 -1.71
CA HIS A 122 -18.48 13.28 -2.98
C HIS A 122 -20.00 13.08 -2.98
N GLU A 123 -20.49 11.93 -2.51
CA GLU A 123 -21.91 11.61 -2.44
C GLU A 123 -22.68 12.50 -1.43
N LEU A 124 -22.01 12.98 -0.39
CA LEU A 124 -22.63 13.91 0.58
C LEU A 124 -22.60 15.36 0.08
N ARG A 125 -21.62 15.76 -0.72
CA ARG A 125 -21.51 17.15 -1.19
C ARG A 125 -22.68 17.58 -2.07
N SER A 126 -23.11 16.73 -2.97
CA SER A 126 -24.19 17.04 -3.92
C SER A 126 -25.52 17.36 -3.21
N PRO A 127 -26.07 16.47 -2.35
CA PRO A 127 -27.31 16.76 -1.65
C PRO A 127 -27.17 17.94 -0.68
N LEU A 128 -26.00 18.11 -0.03
CA LEU A 128 -25.75 19.23 0.86
C LEU A 128 -25.80 20.57 0.09
N THR A 129 -25.20 20.63 -1.10
CA THR A 129 -25.28 21.83 -1.95
C THR A 129 -26.73 22.14 -2.34
N SER A 130 -27.52 21.10 -2.69
CA SER A 130 -28.95 21.28 -2.98
C SER A 130 -29.72 21.79 -1.77
N LEU A 131 -29.50 21.22 -0.59
CA LEU A 131 -30.14 21.68 0.68
C LEU A 131 -29.84 23.15 0.95
N ILE A 132 -28.56 23.55 0.84
CA ILE A 132 -28.13 24.96 1.03
C ILE A 132 -28.85 25.86 0.03
N GLY A 133 -28.90 25.49 -1.25
CA GLY A 133 -29.57 26.28 -2.28
C GLY A 133 -31.08 26.44 -2.02
N PHE A 134 -31.79 25.39 -1.54
CA PHE A 134 -33.21 25.51 -1.16
C PHE A 134 -33.38 26.42 0.07
N ILE A 135 -32.54 26.28 1.08
CA ILE A 135 -32.57 27.14 2.28
C ILE A 135 -32.36 28.60 1.88
N GLU A 136 -31.33 28.91 1.06
CA GLU A 136 -31.03 30.27 0.61
C GLU A 136 -32.20 30.85 -0.22
N THR A 137 -32.82 30.03 -1.07
CA THR A 137 -33.99 30.45 -1.85
C THR A 137 -35.17 30.80 -0.93
N MET A 138 -35.45 29.97 0.06
CA MET A 138 -36.53 30.22 1.04
C MET A 138 -36.26 31.44 1.90
N GLN A 139 -35.01 31.75 2.25
CA GLN A 139 -34.64 32.92 3.02
C GLN A 139 -34.71 34.24 2.25
N ASN A 140 -34.38 34.19 0.95
CA ASN A 140 -34.25 35.39 0.13
C ASN A 140 -35.50 35.72 -0.69
N THR A 141 -36.51 34.84 -0.71
CA THR A 141 -37.75 35.06 -1.48
C THR A 141 -38.90 35.39 -0.52
N SER A 142 -39.30 36.64 -0.48
CA SER A 142 -40.38 37.11 0.39
C SER A 142 -41.81 36.74 -0.05
N GLU A 143 -41.95 36.18 -1.27
CA GLU A 143 -43.24 35.88 -1.91
C GLU A 143 -43.33 34.42 -2.40
N LEU A 144 -42.75 33.45 -1.65
CA LEU A 144 -42.98 32.04 -1.91
C LEU A 144 -44.44 31.70 -1.56
N ASP A 145 -45.18 31.15 -2.53
CA ASP A 145 -46.46 30.59 -2.23
C ASP A 145 -46.35 29.32 -1.35
N GLN A 146 -47.40 28.99 -0.62
CA GLN A 146 -47.40 27.84 0.30
C GLN A 146 -47.08 26.51 -0.44
N SER A 147 -47.48 26.37 -1.67
CA SER A 147 -47.27 25.18 -2.49
C SER A 147 -45.78 24.99 -2.83
N MET A 148 -45.06 26.05 -3.17
CA MET A 148 -43.61 26.02 -3.41
C MET A 148 -42.81 25.75 -2.13
N HIS A 149 -43.24 26.36 -1.02
CA HIS A 149 -42.61 26.14 0.28
C HIS A 149 -42.71 24.65 0.69
N ASP A 150 -43.91 24.05 0.61
CA ASP A 150 -44.12 22.65 0.94
C ASP A 150 -43.35 21.70 0.01
N ARG A 151 -43.21 22.06 -1.27
CA ARG A 151 -42.40 21.29 -2.24
C ARG A 151 -40.91 21.32 -1.87
N PHE A 152 -40.37 22.47 -1.52
CA PHE A 152 -38.95 22.58 -1.10
C PHE A 152 -38.67 21.77 0.14
N LEU A 153 -39.53 21.87 1.18
CA LEU A 153 -39.42 21.06 2.38
C LEU A 153 -39.44 19.56 2.10
N LYS A 154 -40.29 19.10 1.18
CA LYS A 154 -40.35 17.69 0.80
C LYS A 154 -39.04 17.23 0.15
N ILE A 155 -38.49 18.01 -0.81
CA ILE A 155 -37.23 17.69 -1.46
C ILE A 155 -36.09 17.65 -0.43
N MET A 156 -36.04 18.61 0.46
CA MET A 156 -35.04 18.68 1.53
C MET A 156 -35.12 17.47 2.47
N ASP A 157 -36.32 17.02 2.83
CA ASP A 157 -36.52 15.82 3.65
C ASP A 157 -36.04 14.54 2.91
N GLU A 158 -36.34 14.43 1.60
CA GLU A 158 -35.90 13.32 0.78
C GLU A 158 -34.36 13.26 0.67
N GLU A 159 -33.70 14.41 0.45
CA GLU A 159 -32.23 14.49 0.40
C GLU A 159 -31.58 14.23 1.78
N ALA A 160 -32.14 14.75 2.85
CA ALA A 160 -31.66 14.46 4.22
C ALA A 160 -31.77 12.97 4.56
N LYS A 161 -32.88 12.32 4.19
CA LYS A 161 -33.05 10.87 4.35
C LYS A 161 -32.08 10.05 3.47
N ARG A 162 -31.78 10.55 2.26
CA ARG A 162 -30.76 9.94 1.39
C ARG A 162 -29.38 10.01 2.04
N MET A 163 -28.98 11.18 2.56
CA MET A 163 -27.69 11.34 3.26
C MET A 163 -27.59 10.43 4.49
N SER A 164 -28.67 10.34 5.29
CA SER A 164 -28.70 9.47 6.47
C SER A 164 -28.51 7.98 6.17
N ARG A 165 -28.72 7.54 4.95
CA ARG A 165 -28.50 6.14 4.52
C ARG A 165 -27.08 5.88 4.01
N LEU A 166 -26.28 6.94 3.82
CA LEU A 166 -24.88 6.84 3.37
C LEU A 166 -23.89 6.76 4.55
N ILE A 167 -24.38 7.04 5.75
CA ILE A 167 -23.62 7.02 7.00
C ILE A 167 -23.95 5.76 7.79
#